data_3cf3bf98a6e84b7b8c246a12090c01c6
#
_entry.id   3cf3bf98a6e84b7b8c246a12090c01c6
#
_cell.length_a   1.000
_cell.length_b   1.000
_cell.length_c   1.000
_cell.angle_alpha   90.00
_cell.angle_beta   90.00
_cell.angle_gamma   90.00
#
_symmetry.space_group_name_H-M   'P 1'
#
loop_
_entity.id
_entity.type
_entity.pdbx_description
1 polymer ?
#
loop_
_entity_poly.entity_id
_entity_poly.type
_entity_poly.pdbx_seq_one_letter_code
_entity_poly.pdbx_strand_id
1 'polypeptide(L)'
;MSIIKTSYYYAVKNKATDYFKVAISRTAPADEYDYHALSLAPDSDTLWAYKNEYIDDKEYTRQYLKKLNRLLDNGTLQSIIENLKAHDKVLLICYEG
;
A
#
# COMPACT_ATOMS: atom_id res chain seq x y z
N MET A 1 18.64 8.39 -5.40
CA MET A 1 17.48 7.74 -6.03
C MET A 1 16.96 6.63 -5.13
N SER A 2 15.67 6.63 -4.87
CA SER A 2 15.06 5.62 -3.99
C SER A 2 14.75 4.35 -4.75
N ILE A 3 14.96 3.20 -4.11
CA ILE A 3 14.55 1.90 -4.62
C ILE A 3 13.22 1.57 -3.95
N ILE A 4 12.19 1.30 -4.74
CA ILE A 4 10.88 0.94 -4.24
C ILE A 4 10.52 -0.45 -4.71
N LYS A 5 10.23 -1.34 -3.76
CA LYS A 5 9.80 -2.72 -4.03
C LYS A 5 8.48 -3.00 -3.34
N THR A 6 7.81 -4.06 -3.75
CA THR A 6 6.57 -4.51 -3.12
C THR A 6 6.76 -5.88 -2.50
N SER A 7 5.99 -6.15 -1.44
CA SER A 7 6.02 -7.45 -0.78
C SER A 7 4.70 -7.66 -0.02
N TYR A 8 4.62 -8.69 0.81
CA TYR A 8 3.45 -8.98 1.64
C TYR A 8 3.91 -9.39 3.03
N TYR A 9 3.03 -9.25 4.02
CA TYR A 9 3.42 -9.40 5.43
C TYR A 9 4.03 -10.76 5.73
N TYR A 10 3.48 -11.83 5.20
CA TYR A 10 4.00 -13.17 5.45
C TYR A 10 5.46 -13.30 4.99
N ALA A 11 5.81 -12.68 3.86
CA ALA A 11 7.17 -12.76 3.31
C ALA A 11 8.19 -11.99 4.14
N VAL A 12 7.77 -10.92 4.84
CA VAL A 12 8.69 -10.06 5.60
C VAL A 12 8.62 -10.32 7.10
N LYS A 13 7.69 -11.14 7.55
CA LYS A 13 7.50 -11.43 8.97
C LYS A 13 8.78 -12.03 9.56
N ASN A 14 9.24 -11.45 10.67
CA ASN A 14 10.44 -11.91 11.40
C ASN A 14 11.72 -11.86 10.56
N LYS A 15 11.74 -11.12 9.46
CA LYS A 15 12.94 -10.96 8.64
C LYS A 15 13.55 -9.59 8.87
N ALA A 16 14.85 -9.56 9.15
CA ALA A 16 15.60 -8.32 9.22
C ALA A 16 15.73 -7.75 7.80
N THR A 17 15.53 -6.42 7.68
CA THR A 17 15.71 -5.75 6.41
C THR A 17 16.15 -4.30 6.66
N ASP A 18 16.94 -3.75 5.74
CA ASP A 18 17.32 -2.35 5.75
C ASP A 18 16.32 -1.47 4.98
N TYR A 19 15.26 -2.07 4.44
CA TYR A 19 14.21 -1.33 3.76
C TYR A 19 13.29 -0.65 4.77
N PHE A 20 12.87 0.57 4.44
CA PHE A 20 11.82 1.26 5.19
C PHE A 20 10.48 0.64 4.79
N LYS A 21 9.82 -0.01 5.75
CA LYS A 21 8.59 -0.79 5.49
C LYS A 21 7.36 0.09 5.61
N VAL A 22 6.60 0.18 4.53
CA VAL A 22 5.39 1.00 4.45
C VAL A 22 4.18 0.10 4.22
N ALA A 23 3.30 0.04 5.21
CA ALA A 23 2.05 -0.72 5.09
C ALA A 23 1.05 0.05 4.24
N ILE A 24 0.52 -0.59 3.20
CA ILE A 24 -0.46 0.02 2.29
C ILE A 24 -1.80 -0.72 2.30
N SER A 25 -2.08 -1.47 3.35
CA SER A 25 -3.36 -2.18 3.55
C SER A 25 -4.25 -1.41 4.53
N ARG A 26 -5.55 -1.72 4.54
CA ARG A 26 -6.51 -1.08 5.45
C ARG A 26 -6.16 -1.34 6.92
N THR A 27 -5.73 -2.57 7.21
CA THR A 27 -5.24 -2.95 8.53
C THR A 27 -3.82 -3.48 8.37
N ALA A 28 -3.00 -3.35 9.42
CA ALA A 28 -1.63 -3.82 9.37
C ALA A 28 -1.26 -4.48 10.70
N PRO A 29 -0.53 -5.61 10.66
CA PRO A 29 -0.05 -6.25 11.89
C PRO A 29 0.87 -5.29 12.65
N ALA A 30 0.70 -5.21 13.97
CA ALA A 30 1.58 -4.42 14.81
C ALA A 30 3.03 -4.92 14.63
N ASP A 31 3.97 -3.99 14.64
CA ASP A 31 5.42 -4.28 14.58
C ASP A 31 5.90 -4.87 13.25
N GLU A 32 5.06 -4.92 12.22
CA GLU A 32 5.44 -5.42 10.91
C GLU A 32 5.72 -4.30 9.90
N TYR A 33 5.69 -3.04 10.32
CA TYR A 33 5.90 -1.90 9.43
C TYR A 33 6.52 -0.72 10.21
N ASP A 34 7.14 0.19 9.46
CA ASP A 34 7.69 1.43 10.01
C ASP A 34 6.71 2.59 9.85
N TYR A 35 5.89 2.57 8.79
CA TYR A 35 4.91 3.61 8.51
C TYR A 35 3.67 2.98 7.87
N HIS A 36 2.49 3.41 8.31
CA HIS A 36 1.22 2.92 7.76
C HIS A 36 0.60 4.01 6.87
N ALA A 37 0.76 3.87 5.57
CA ALA A 37 0.19 4.78 4.58
C ALA A 37 -1.25 4.38 4.27
N LEU A 38 -2.16 4.59 5.23
CA LEU A 38 -3.56 4.16 5.12
C LEU A 38 -4.25 4.75 3.89
N SER A 39 -3.88 5.95 3.48
CA SER A 39 -4.47 6.59 2.30
C SER A 39 -4.21 5.82 1.01
N LEU A 40 -3.16 4.99 0.96
CA LEU A 40 -2.86 4.17 -0.22
C LEU A 40 -3.61 2.84 -0.21
N ALA A 41 -4.30 2.49 0.88
CA ALA A 41 -5.07 1.25 0.94
C ALA A 41 -6.32 1.37 0.05
N PRO A 42 -6.83 0.26 -0.49
CA PRO A 42 -8.10 0.28 -1.20
C PRO A 42 -9.21 0.79 -0.30
N ASP A 43 -10.21 1.46 -0.87
CA ASP A 43 -11.37 1.86 -0.09
C ASP A 43 -12.06 0.62 0.49
N SER A 44 -12.65 0.74 1.68
CA SER A 44 -13.26 -0.41 2.34
C SER A 44 -14.40 -1.02 1.52
N ASP A 45 -15.17 -0.19 0.80
CA ASP A 45 -16.25 -0.68 -0.05
C ASP A 45 -15.71 -1.51 -1.21
N THR A 46 -14.64 -1.04 -1.84
CA THR A 46 -13.99 -1.75 -2.95
C THR A 46 -13.43 -3.09 -2.47
N LEU A 47 -12.74 -3.06 -1.34
CA LEU A 47 -12.14 -4.27 -0.78
C LEU A 47 -13.21 -5.29 -0.38
N TRP A 48 -14.29 -4.83 0.26
CA TRP A 48 -15.40 -5.69 0.65
C TRP A 48 -16.04 -6.36 -0.57
N ALA A 49 -16.31 -5.58 -1.63
CA ALA A 49 -16.92 -6.11 -2.85
C ALA A 49 -16.02 -7.14 -3.52
N TYR A 50 -14.72 -6.93 -3.52
CA TYR A 50 -13.77 -7.87 -4.11
C TYR A 50 -13.71 -9.17 -3.29
N LYS A 51 -13.60 -9.06 -1.97
CA LYS A 51 -13.53 -10.25 -1.09
C LYS A 51 -14.79 -11.08 -1.11
N ASN A 52 -15.94 -10.46 -1.39
CA ASN A 52 -17.23 -11.16 -1.46
C ASN A 52 -17.64 -11.47 -2.89
N GLU A 53 -16.70 -11.36 -3.85
CA GLU A 53 -16.85 -11.76 -5.24
C GLU A 53 -17.94 -10.99 -6.01
N TYR A 54 -18.27 -9.76 -5.56
CA TYR A 54 -19.17 -8.88 -6.30
C TYR A 54 -18.48 -8.19 -7.48
N ILE A 55 -17.15 -8.06 -7.41
CA ILE A 55 -16.34 -7.52 -8.50
C ILE A 55 -15.15 -8.44 -8.73
N ASP A 56 -14.65 -8.47 -9.96
CA ASP A 56 -13.48 -9.28 -10.34
C ASP A 56 -12.18 -8.46 -10.22
N ASP A 57 -11.05 -9.08 -10.56
CA ASP A 57 -9.74 -8.44 -10.49
C ASP A 57 -9.67 -7.20 -11.36
N LYS A 58 -10.29 -7.22 -12.53
CA LYS A 58 -10.27 -6.10 -13.46
C LYS A 58 -11.02 -4.89 -12.88
N GLU A 59 -12.20 -5.12 -12.32
CA GLU A 59 -13.00 -4.05 -11.73
C GLU A 59 -12.34 -3.52 -10.45
N TYR A 60 -11.76 -4.40 -9.63
CA TYR A 60 -11.01 -4.01 -8.45
C TYR A 60 -9.86 -3.08 -8.83
N THR A 61 -9.08 -3.46 -9.83
CA THR A 61 -7.97 -2.65 -10.33
C THR A 61 -8.44 -1.29 -10.81
N ARG A 62 -9.55 -1.26 -11.57
CA ARG A 62 -10.13 -0.01 -12.08
C ARG A 62 -10.50 0.93 -10.95
N GLN A 63 -11.18 0.42 -9.92
CA GLN A 63 -11.60 1.22 -8.78
C GLN A 63 -10.41 1.73 -7.96
N TYR A 64 -9.39 0.89 -7.80
CA TYR A 64 -8.18 1.29 -7.07
C TYR A 64 -7.41 2.37 -7.83
N LEU A 65 -7.26 2.24 -9.15
CA LEU A 65 -6.60 3.27 -9.96
C LEU A 65 -7.37 4.59 -9.92
N LYS A 66 -8.69 4.54 -9.89
CA LYS A 66 -9.52 5.73 -9.73
C LYS A 66 -9.23 6.43 -8.40
N LYS A 67 -9.09 5.64 -7.33
CA LYS A 67 -8.70 6.18 -6.03
C LYS A 67 -7.33 6.85 -6.08
N LEU A 68 -6.34 6.21 -6.69
CA LEU A 68 -4.99 6.78 -6.80
C LEU A 68 -5.00 8.10 -7.57
N ASN A 69 -5.78 8.20 -8.65
CA ASN A 69 -5.91 9.43 -9.40
C ASN A 69 -6.53 10.54 -8.56
N ARG A 70 -7.52 10.22 -7.73
CA ARG A 70 -8.11 11.19 -6.80
C ARG A 70 -7.08 11.71 -5.80
N LEU A 71 -6.24 10.81 -5.26
CA LEU A 71 -5.17 11.18 -4.32
C LEU A 71 -4.11 12.05 -4.99
N LEU A 72 -3.84 11.79 -6.26
CA LEU A 72 -2.92 12.61 -7.04
C LEU A 72 -3.48 14.03 -7.24
N ASP A 73 -4.75 14.13 -7.61
CA ASP A 73 -5.42 15.41 -7.88
C ASP A 73 -5.50 16.29 -6.62
N ASN A 74 -5.71 15.70 -5.44
CA ASN A 74 -5.85 16.47 -4.21
C ASN A 74 -4.52 16.67 -3.44
N GLY A 75 -3.41 16.22 -4.01
CA GLY A 75 -2.08 16.41 -3.41
C GLY A 75 -1.66 15.39 -2.36
N THR A 76 -2.55 14.48 -1.95
CA THR A 76 -2.24 13.48 -0.93
C THR A 76 -1.14 12.54 -1.39
N LEU A 77 -1.24 12.04 -2.63
CA LEU A 77 -0.24 11.12 -3.17
C LEU A 77 1.13 11.77 -3.25
N GLN A 78 1.17 13.03 -3.69
CA GLN A 78 2.43 13.77 -3.77
C GLN A 78 3.10 13.91 -2.40
N SER A 79 2.32 14.20 -1.35
CA SER A 79 2.84 14.30 0.01
C SER A 79 3.44 12.98 0.49
N ILE A 80 2.78 11.86 0.19
CA ILE A 80 3.28 10.54 0.55
C ILE A 80 4.58 10.25 -0.19
N ILE A 81 4.65 10.52 -1.49
CA ILE A 81 5.85 10.30 -2.30
C ILE A 81 7.03 11.12 -1.76
N GLU A 82 6.79 12.38 -1.38
CA GLU A 82 7.85 13.22 -0.82
C GLU A 82 8.40 12.63 0.49
N ASN A 83 7.54 12.08 1.34
CA ASN A 83 7.98 11.40 2.55
C ASN A 83 8.80 10.14 2.24
N LEU A 84 8.40 9.37 1.24
CA LEU A 84 9.12 8.15 0.86
C LEU A 84 10.49 8.45 0.25
N LYS A 85 10.64 9.56 -0.44
CA LYS A 85 11.92 9.95 -1.05
C LYS A 85 13.02 10.21 -0.03
N ALA A 86 12.66 10.42 1.23
CA ALA A 86 13.64 10.58 2.31
C ALA A 86 14.38 9.28 2.63
N HIS A 87 13.91 8.15 2.11
CA HIS A 87 14.50 6.84 2.36
C HIS A 87 15.07 6.25 1.07
N ASP A 88 16.28 5.66 1.15
CA ASP A 88 16.94 5.07 -0.01
C ASP A 88 16.26 3.80 -0.49
N LYS A 89 15.72 3.00 0.44
CA LYS A 89 15.09 1.72 0.16
C LYS A 89 13.74 1.66 0.83
N VAL A 90 12.69 1.49 0.03
CA VAL A 90 11.31 1.46 0.51
C VAL A 90 10.64 0.15 0.09
N LEU A 91 9.97 -0.49 1.03
CA LEU A 91 9.21 -1.72 0.78
C LEU A 91 7.74 -1.46 1.06
N LEU A 92 6.92 -1.51 0.03
CA LEU A 92 5.47 -1.38 0.16
C LEU A 92 4.88 -2.75 0.48
N ILE A 93 4.16 -2.88 1.58
CA ILE A 93 3.69 -4.17 2.08
C ILE A 93 2.17 -4.20 2.16
N CYS A 94 1.59 -5.29 1.68
CA CYS A 94 0.15 -5.55 1.80
C CYS A 94 -0.06 -7.01 2.21
N TYR A 95 -1.33 -7.43 2.36
CA TYR A 95 -1.63 -8.80 2.74
C TYR A 95 -1.48 -9.80 1.59
N GLU A 96 -1.58 -9.32 0.36
CA GLU A 96 -1.54 -10.19 -0.81
C GLU A 96 -0.26 -9.96 -1.61
N GLY A 97 0.36 -11.06 -1.99
CA GLY A 97 1.56 -11.02 -2.81
C GLY A 97 1.28 -10.74 -4.27
#